data_88cde1dd56a073b2f00d3037309bdbcc
#
_entry.id   88cde1dd56a073b2f00d3037309bdbcc
#
_cell.length_a   1.000
_cell.length_b   1.000
_cell.length_c   1.000
_cell.angle_alpha   90.00
_cell.angle_beta   90.00
_cell.angle_gamma   90.00
#
_symmetry.space_group_name_H-M   'P 1'
#
loop_
_entity.id
_entity.type
_entity.pdbx_description
1 polymer ?
#
loop_
_entity_poly.entity_id
_entity_poly.type
_entity_poly.pdbx_seq_one_letter_code
_entity_poly.pdbx_strand_id
1 'polypeptide(L)'
;IVSTTFYNDKKRVVSENYKNVINNVYFQKSVEYIFDNLSPKYQIIEHKISKGETFNEILKKYFILDYEIVKIKQNLKTTFNLNNLKTGQIMKFTIDKANNNKITTFLFPVSRTEKILLTRNLETDLFEKKTIITNLNKRIVFKEGRILQSLYKTATDLSIKPNVIIEFARIYGFQVDFQRDIRKNDSFQIMYEIFEDDNGKVYETGNIIFANLKLRGADNSFYYFDKKGSEGHYDGNGKSVKKALMKTPINGARLSSSFGMRKHPIDGFNKMHRGTDFAAPSGTPIMASGDGIVTRAKWCGGGGNCIKIKHNSTYQTVYAHMKNFARGIKVGVRVKQGQIIGYVGSTGKSTGPHLHYEVIKNGKKINSQKLKLPSGKILVGKNRELFEIKRIKLDVLKSELIIGLN
;
A
#
# COMPACT_ATOMS: atom_id res chain seq x y z
N ILE A 1 -64.63 -52.06 -25.35
CA ILE A 1 -63.72 -52.81 -24.43
C ILE A 1 -62.49 -53.34 -25.22
N VAL A 2 -62.60 -53.94 -26.39
CA VAL A 2 -61.49 -54.50 -27.20
C VAL A 2 -60.49 -53.40 -27.65
N SER A 3 -61.00 -52.19 -28.00
CA SER A 3 -60.16 -51.08 -28.45
C SER A 3 -59.30 -50.44 -27.30
N THR A 4 -59.81 -50.41 -26.08
CA THR A 4 -59.11 -49.86 -24.89
C THR A 4 -58.03 -50.86 -24.41
N THR A 5 -58.24 -52.15 -24.46
CA THR A 5 -57.24 -53.13 -24.10
C THR A 5 -56.07 -53.11 -25.09
N PHE A 6 -56.35 -53.05 -26.38
CA PHE A 6 -55.30 -52.95 -27.41
C PHE A 6 -54.45 -51.66 -27.31
N TYR A 7 -55.10 -50.56 -27.00
CA TYR A 7 -54.40 -49.27 -26.75
C TYR A 7 -53.50 -49.35 -25.52
N ASN A 8 -54.01 -49.93 -24.44
CA ASN A 8 -53.27 -50.10 -23.20
C ASN A 8 -52.07 -51.07 -23.34
N ASP A 9 -52.26 -52.14 -24.06
CA ASP A 9 -51.20 -53.13 -24.37
C ASP A 9 -50.10 -52.45 -25.25
N LYS A 10 -50.49 -51.73 -26.28
CA LYS A 10 -49.54 -51.00 -27.12
C LYS A 10 -48.75 -49.95 -26.31
N LYS A 11 -49.39 -49.22 -25.39
CA LYS A 11 -48.78 -48.27 -24.49
C LYS A 11 -47.80 -48.93 -23.49
N ARG A 12 -48.17 -50.13 -22.99
CA ARG A 12 -47.31 -50.92 -22.10
C ARG A 12 -46.07 -51.42 -22.82
N VAL A 13 -46.20 -51.99 -24.02
CA VAL A 13 -45.07 -52.46 -24.85
C VAL A 13 -44.13 -51.31 -25.19
N VAL A 14 -44.66 -50.16 -25.56
CA VAL A 14 -43.81 -48.94 -25.80
C VAL A 14 -43.09 -48.51 -24.53
N SER A 15 -43.77 -48.53 -23.39
CA SER A 15 -43.14 -48.15 -22.09
C SER A 15 -42.05 -49.11 -21.66
N GLU A 16 -42.28 -50.47 -21.89
CA GLU A 16 -41.27 -51.49 -21.60
C GLU A 16 -40.05 -51.36 -22.53
N ASN A 17 -40.28 -51.11 -23.82
CA ASN A 17 -39.19 -50.85 -24.76
C ASN A 17 -38.35 -49.63 -24.35
N TYR A 18 -38.97 -48.52 -23.94
CA TYR A 18 -38.22 -47.35 -23.42
C TYR A 18 -37.43 -47.71 -22.17
N LYS A 19 -38.02 -48.46 -21.22
CA LYS A 19 -37.30 -48.92 -20.02
C LYS A 19 -36.12 -49.82 -20.39
N ASN A 20 -36.27 -50.69 -21.34
CA ASN A 20 -35.20 -51.60 -21.81
C ASN A 20 -34.06 -50.84 -22.46
N VAL A 21 -34.37 -49.78 -23.24
CA VAL A 21 -33.34 -48.88 -23.82
C VAL A 21 -32.62 -48.08 -22.73
N ILE A 22 -33.35 -47.48 -21.79
CA ILE A 22 -32.77 -46.69 -20.71
C ILE A 22 -31.90 -47.54 -19.76
N ASN A 23 -32.33 -48.79 -19.49
CA ASN A 23 -31.61 -49.72 -18.63
C ASN A 23 -30.52 -50.53 -19.37
N ASN A 24 -30.36 -50.32 -20.68
CA ASN A 24 -29.30 -50.95 -21.43
C ASN A 24 -27.94 -50.41 -21.01
N VAL A 25 -27.05 -51.31 -20.56
CA VAL A 25 -25.71 -50.94 -20.04
C VAL A 25 -24.87 -50.16 -21.07
N TYR A 26 -25.00 -50.54 -22.36
CA TYR A 26 -24.27 -49.81 -23.42
C TYR A 26 -24.84 -48.42 -23.65
N PHE A 27 -26.16 -48.27 -23.59
CA PHE A 27 -26.80 -46.96 -23.66
C PHE A 27 -26.37 -46.06 -22.48
N GLN A 28 -26.42 -46.57 -21.25
CA GLN A 28 -26.00 -45.86 -20.07
C GLN A 28 -24.51 -45.44 -20.16
N LYS A 29 -23.64 -46.38 -20.54
CA LYS A 29 -22.21 -46.07 -20.74
C LYS A 29 -21.97 -45.06 -21.85
N SER A 30 -22.75 -45.09 -22.93
CA SER A 30 -22.64 -44.10 -24.00
C SER A 30 -23.10 -42.72 -23.56
N VAL A 31 -24.18 -42.65 -22.79
CA VAL A 31 -24.69 -41.41 -22.20
C VAL A 31 -23.67 -40.84 -21.19
N GLU A 32 -23.16 -41.70 -20.31
CA GLU A 32 -22.13 -41.33 -19.33
C GLU A 32 -20.86 -40.80 -20.02
N TYR A 33 -20.38 -41.49 -21.05
CA TYR A 33 -19.27 -41.06 -21.89
C TYR A 33 -19.51 -39.69 -22.55
N ILE A 34 -20.73 -39.46 -23.07
CA ILE A 34 -21.12 -38.17 -23.65
C ILE A 34 -21.10 -37.08 -22.58
N PHE A 35 -21.67 -37.31 -21.39
CA PHE A 35 -21.68 -36.33 -20.29
C PHE A 35 -20.29 -36.03 -19.79
N ASP A 36 -19.43 -37.04 -19.63
CA ASP A 36 -18.06 -36.86 -19.15
C ASP A 36 -17.16 -36.09 -20.14
N ASN A 37 -17.47 -36.16 -21.43
CA ASN A 37 -16.77 -35.49 -22.51
C ASN A 37 -17.44 -34.19 -22.99
N LEU A 38 -18.59 -33.81 -22.41
CA LEU A 38 -19.24 -32.54 -22.70
C LEU A 38 -18.42 -31.39 -22.12
N SER A 39 -17.73 -30.65 -22.97
CA SER A 39 -17.12 -29.38 -22.54
C SER A 39 -18.21 -28.38 -22.14
N PRO A 40 -18.12 -27.74 -20.97
CA PRO A 40 -19.13 -26.79 -20.58
C PRO A 40 -19.24 -25.66 -21.60
N LYS A 41 -20.48 -25.36 -22.02
CA LYS A 41 -20.78 -24.28 -22.98
C LYS A 41 -20.21 -22.95 -22.53
N TYR A 42 -20.28 -22.68 -21.23
CA TYR A 42 -19.79 -21.46 -20.62
C TYR A 42 -18.52 -21.73 -19.82
N GLN A 43 -17.50 -20.92 -20.04
CA GLN A 43 -16.26 -20.95 -19.26
C GLN A 43 -16.06 -19.63 -18.53
N ILE A 44 -15.87 -19.73 -17.21
CA ILE A 44 -15.52 -18.58 -16.38
C ILE A 44 -13.99 -18.44 -16.36
N ILE A 45 -13.51 -17.25 -16.66
CA ILE A 45 -12.10 -16.91 -16.68
C ILE A 45 -11.84 -15.83 -15.64
N GLU A 46 -10.85 -16.06 -14.79
CA GLU A 46 -10.29 -15.06 -13.88
C GLU A 46 -8.86 -14.77 -14.29
N HIS A 47 -8.60 -13.55 -14.76
CA HIS A 47 -7.28 -13.10 -15.17
C HIS A 47 -6.72 -12.07 -14.23
N LYS A 48 -5.57 -12.37 -13.59
CA LYS A 48 -4.82 -11.43 -12.76
C LYS A 48 -3.87 -10.62 -13.63
N ILE A 49 -4.08 -9.32 -13.70
CA ILE A 49 -3.30 -8.40 -14.55
C ILE A 49 -1.84 -8.38 -14.11
N SER A 50 -0.93 -8.68 -15.03
CA SER A 50 0.51 -8.61 -14.85
C SER A 50 1.06 -7.24 -15.29
N LYS A 51 2.31 -6.95 -14.88
CA LYS A 51 2.95 -5.69 -15.24
C LYS A 51 3.20 -5.61 -16.75
N GLY A 52 2.68 -4.56 -17.38
CA GLY A 52 2.88 -4.28 -18.81
C GLY A 52 1.82 -4.87 -19.73
N GLU A 53 0.88 -5.69 -19.23
CA GLU A 53 -0.22 -6.22 -20.03
C GLU A 53 -1.20 -5.10 -20.40
N THR A 54 -1.66 -5.12 -21.64
CA THR A 54 -2.73 -4.24 -22.14
C THR A 54 -4.06 -4.97 -22.16
N PHE A 55 -5.16 -4.22 -22.10
CA PHE A 55 -6.52 -4.77 -22.15
C PHE A 55 -6.74 -5.68 -23.37
N ASN A 56 -6.24 -5.28 -24.54
CA ASN A 56 -6.36 -6.07 -25.78
C ASN A 56 -5.59 -7.38 -25.71
N GLU A 57 -4.33 -7.33 -25.27
CA GLU A 57 -3.49 -8.52 -25.19
C GLU A 57 -4.10 -9.55 -24.25
N ILE A 58 -4.66 -9.09 -23.11
CA ILE A 58 -5.32 -10.00 -22.16
C ILE A 58 -6.50 -10.73 -22.82
N LEU A 59 -7.41 -10.02 -23.48
CA LEU A 59 -8.58 -10.65 -24.10
C LEU A 59 -8.21 -11.53 -25.29
N LYS A 60 -7.24 -11.12 -26.13
CA LYS A 60 -6.73 -11.94 -27.23
C LYS A 60 -6.10 -13.25 -26.76
N LYS A 61 -5.47 -13.29 -25.61
CA LYS A 61 -4.92 -14.50 -24.99
C LYS A 61 -5.98 -15.61 -24.78
N TYR A 62 -7.24 -15.20 -24.62
CA TYR A 62 -8.39 -16.10 -24.48
C TYR A 62 -9.22 -16.23 -25.77
N PHE A 63 -8.61 -15.92 -26.92
CA PHE A 63 -9.24 -16.04 -28.23
C PHE A 63 -10.52 -15.21 -28.39
N ILE A 64 -10.61 -14.06 -27.71
CA ILE A 64 -11.71 -13.13 -27.88
C ILE A 64 -11.47 -12.32 -29.17
N LEU A 65 -12.47 -12.28 -30.02
CA LEU A 65 -12.39 -11.62 -31.31
C LEU A 65 -12.36 -10.08 -31.19
N ASP A 66 -11.68 -9.40 -32.11
CA ASP A 66 -11.45 -7.95 -32.04
C ASP A 66 -12.75 -7.15 -31.97
N TYR A 67 -13.83 -7.56 -32.68
CA TYR A 67 -15.11 -6.87 -32.59
C TYR A 67 -15.75 -6.94 -31.20
N GLU A 68 -15.57 -8.06 -30.47
CA GLU A 68 -16.02 -8.22 -29.08
C GLU A 68 -15.23 -7.29 -28.15
N ILE A 69 -13.91 -7.21 -28.35
CA ILE A 69 -13.06 -6.33 -27.57
C ILE A 69 -13.48 -4.86 -27.77
N VAL A 70 -13.83 -4.47 -28.99
CA VAL A 70 -14.33 -3.11 -29.31
C VAL A 70 -15.67 -2.85 -28.61
N LYS A 71 -16.62 -3.78 -28.63
CA LYS A 71 -17.92 -3.66 -27.94
C LYS A 71 -17.72 -3.42 -26.45
N ILE A 72 -16.86 -4.23 -25.80
CA ILE A 72 -16.59 -4.07 -24.35
C ILE A 72 -15.94 -2.74 -24.05
N LYS A 73 -14.94 -2.32 -24.87
CA LYS A 73 -14.27 -1.03 -24.73
C LYS A 73 -15.23 0.15 -24.81
N GLN A 74 -16.16 0.13 -25.77
CA GLN A 74 -17.17 1.18 -25.92
C GLN A 74 -18.02 1.33 -24.67
N ASN A 75 -18.42 0.20 -24.05
CA ASN A 75 -19.18 0.22 -22.79
C ASN A 75 -18.39 0.65 -21.57
N LEU A 76 -17.07 0.46 -21.55
CA LEU A 76 -16.19 0.85 -20.44
C LEU A 76 -15.62 2.26 -20.59
N LYS A 77 -15.42 2.76 -21.83
CA LYS A 77 -14.72 4.02 -22.15
C LYS A 77 -15.29 5.25 -21.44
N THR A 78 -16.57 5.29 -21.21
CA THR A 78 -17.24 6.42 -20.52
C THR A 78 -16.94 6.50 -19.03
N THR A 79 -16.45 5.42 -18.42
CA THR A 79 -16.30 5.30 -16.96
C THR A 79 -14.87 5.09 -16.52
N PHE A 80 -14.03 4.52 -17.41
CA PHE A 80 -12.66 4.14 -17.05
C PHE A 80 -11.70 4.27 -18.23
N ASN A 81 -10.49 4.80 -17.95
CA ASN A 81 -9.40 4.80 -18.93
C ASN A 81 -8.69 3.45 -18.94
N LEU A 82 -8.98 2.64 -19.94
CA LEU A 82 -8.44 1.28 -20.12
C LEU A 82 -6.89 1.22 -20.27
N ASN A 83 -6.24 2.36 -20.46
CA ASN A 83 -4.77 2.44 -20.44
C ASN A 83 -4.18 2.45 -19.03
N ASN A 84 -5.01 2.57 -18.00
CA ASN A 84 -4.60 2.63 -16.58
C ASN A 84 -4.88 1.33 -15.83
N LEU A 85 -4.63 0.17 -16.46
CA LEU A 85 -4.71 -1.12 -15.79
C LEU A 85 -3.70 -1.19 -14.62
N LYS A 86 -4.16 -1.66 -13.46
CA LYS A 86 -3.29 -1.81 -12.29
C LYS A 86 -2.88 -3.27 -12.13
N THR A 87 -1.58 -3.51 -12.06
CA THR A 87 -1.01 -4.83 -11.76
C THR A 87 -1.64 -5.42 -10.51
N GLY A 88 -2.04 -6.69 -10.58
CA GLY A 88 -2.64 -7.43 -9.47
C GLY A 88 -4.16 -7.32 -9.39
N GLN A 89 -4.83 -6.47 -10.16
CA GLN A 89 -6.29 -6.50 -10.30
C GLN A 89 -6.72 -7.78 -11.03
N ILE A 90 -7.92 -8.29 -10.69
CA ILE A 90 -8.48 -9.49 -11.31
C ILE A 90 -9.67 -9.08 -12.16
N MET A 91 -9.60 -9.35 -13.45
CA MET A 91 -10.74 -9.29 -14.37
C MET A 91 -11.40 -10.66 -14.39
N LYS A 92 -12.73 -10.69 -14.35
CA LYS A 92 -13.50 -11.94 -14.44
C LYS A 92 -14.49 -11.83 -15.59
N PHE A 93 -14.52 -12.83 -16.45
CA PHE A 93 -15.46 -12.86 -17.55
C PHE A 93 -15.87 -14.29 -17.90
N THR A 94 -17.08 -14.41 -18.45
CA THR A 94 -17.64 -15.68 -18.90
C THR A 94 -17.71 -15.66 -20.42
N ILE A 95 -17.17 -16.70 -21.06
CA ILE A 95 -17.20 -16.90 -22.50
C ILE A 95 -18.17 -18.02 -22.88
N ASP A 96 -18.87 -17.85 -23.99
CA ASP A 96 -19.67 -18.89 -24.65
C ASP A 96 -18.80 -19.55 -25.73
N LYS A 97 -18.30 -20.76 -25.43
CA LYS A 97 -17.45 -21.52 -26.35
C LYS A 97 -18.18 -21.98 -27.61
N ALA A 98 -19.49 -22.24 -27.51
CA ALA A 98 -20.30 -22.65 -28.64
C ALA A 98 -20.56 -21.49 -29.61
N ASN A 99 -20.31 -20.26 -29.23
CA ASN A 99 -20.58 -19.04 -30.00
C ASN A 99 -19.32 -18.18 -30.15
N ASN A 100 -18.27 -18.74 -30.74
CA ASN A 100 -17.01 -18.06 -31.07
C ASN A 100 -16.38 -17.29 -29.87
N ASN A 101 -16.42 -17.87 -28.68
CA ASN A 101 -15.93 -17.28 -27.44
C ASN A 101 -16.54 -15.91 -27.16
N LYS A 102 -17.79 -15.67 -27.51
CA LYS A 102 -18.50 -14.44 -27.13
C LYS A 102 -18.53 -14.26 -25.64
N ILE A 103 -18.30 -13.05 -25.18
CA ILE A 103 -18.37 -12.72 -23.75
C ILE A 103 -19.83 -12.51 -23.37
N THR A 104 -20.32 -13.28 -22.39
CA THR A 104 -21.66 -13.17 -21.85
C THR A 104 -21.72 -12.27 -20.62
N THR A 105 -20.69 -12.34 -19.76
CA THR A 105 -20.54 -11.44 -18.62
C THR A 105 -19.11 -10.95 -18.55
N PHE A 106 -18.91 -9.70 -18.12
CA PHE A 106 -17.59 -9.11 -17.95
C PHE A 106 -17.57 -8.24 -16.71
N LEU A 107 -16.79 -8.65 -15.70
CA LEU A 107 -16.61 -7.90 -14.46
C LEU A 107 -15.23 -7.25 -14.45
N PHE A 108 -15.24 -5.93 -14.51
CA PHE A 108 -14.04 -5.08 -14.54
C PHE A 108 -13.84 -4.32 -13.24
N PRO A 109 -12.68 -4.47 -12.56
CA PRO A 109 -12.39 -3.72 -11.33
C PRO A 109 -11.89 -2.31 -11.68
N VAL A 110 -12.71 -1.29 -11.41
CA VAL A 110 -12.35 0.14 -11.59
C VAL A 110 -11.43 0.60 -10.46
N SER A 111 -11.82 0.26 -9.23
CA SER A 111 -11.06 0.55 -8.01
C SER A 111 -11.11 -0.64 -7.05
N ARG A 112 -10.65 -0.46 -5.81
CA ARG A 112 -10.78 -1.49 -4.78
C ARG A 112 -12.24 -1.74 -4.36
N THR A 113 -13.07 -0.71 -4.47
CA THR A 113 -14.47 -0.72 -4.01
C THR A 113 -15.48 -0.62 -5.14
N GLU A 114 -15.03 -0.37 -6.35
CA GLU A 114 -15.91 -0.17 -7.51
C GLU A 114 -15.58 -1.17 -8.62
N LYS A 115 -16.60 -1.84 -9.13
CA LYS A 115 -16.52 -2.77 -10.26
C LYS A 115 -17.61 -2.43 -11.26
N ILE A 116 -17.33 -2.62 -12.53
CA ILE A 116 -18.33 -2.57 -13.59
C ILE A 116 -18.65 -3.99 -14.02
N LEU A 117 -19.91 -4.35 -13.96
CA LEU A 117 -20.44 -5.59 -14.53
C LEU A 117 -21.14 -5.26 -15.84
N LEU A 118 -20.66 -5.87 -16.92
CA LEU A 118 -21.35 -5.90 -18.19
C LEU A 118 -22.01 -7.28 -18.33
N THR A 119 -23.31 -7.31 -18.59
CA THR A 119 -24.06 -8.53 -18.85
C THR A 119 -24.65 -8.43 -20.26
N ARG A 120 -24.42 -9.44 -21.08
CA ARG A 120 -24.97 -9.46 -22.44
C ARG A 120 -26.44 -9.85 -22.40
N ASN A 121 -27.27 -9.06 -23.01
CA ASN A 121 -28.62 -9.44 -23.35
C ASN A 121 -28.56 -10.36 -24.58
N LEU A 122 -29.05 -11.61 -24.44
CA LEU A 122 -28.93 -12.62 -25.50
C LEU A 122 -29.86 -12.37 -26.70
N GLU A 123 -30.92 -11.60 -26.52
CA GLU A 123 -31.85 -11.26 -27.59
C GLU A 123 -31.37 -10.11 -28.45
N THR A 124 -30.85 -9.05 -27.80
CA THR A 124 -30.43 -7.81 -28.47
C THR A 124 -28.95 -7.79 -28.81
N ASP A 125 -28.14 -8.72 -28.28
CA ASP A 125 -26.67 -8.77 -28.38
C ASP A 125 -25.97 -7.51 -27.82
N LEU A 126 -26.66 -6.71 -27.01
CA LEU A 126 -26.15 -5.52 -26.35
C LEU A 126 -25.69 -5.83 -24.91
N PHE A 127 -24.75 -5.02 -24.42
CA PHE A 127 -24.34 -5.10 -23.02
C PHE A 127 -25.15 -4.17 -22.13
N GLU A 128 -25.72 -4.71 -21.09
CA GLU A 128 -26.26 -3.97 -19.96
C GLU A 128 -25.12 -3.71 -18.97
N LYS A 129 -24.99 -2.46 -18.54
CA LYS A 129 -23.93 -2.01 -17.64
C LYS A 129 -24.49 -1.74 -16.26
N LYS A 130 -23.90 -2.40 -15.24
CA LYS A 130 -24.17 -2.15 -13.82
C LYS A 130 -22.88 -1.78 -13.09
N THR A 131 -22.90 -0.70 -12.34
CA THR A 131 -21.82 -0.36 -11.41
C THR A 131 -22.09 -1.00 -10.06
N ILE A 132 -21.13 -1.79 -9.57
CA ILE A 132 -21.16 -2.41 -8.24
C ILE A 132 -20.23 -1.62 -7.35
N ILE A 133 -20.79 -0.97 -6.33
CA ILE A 133 -20.02 -0.23 -5.33
C ILE A 133 -20.08 -1.02 -4.03
N THR A 134 -18.91 -1.32 -3.46
CA THR A 134 -18.79 -1.90 -2.13
C THR A 134 -18.73 -0.77 -1.12
N ASN A 135 -19.76 -0.62 -0.31
CA ASN A 135 -19.72 0.30 0.80
C ASN A 135 -18.74 -0.20 1.85
N LEU A 136 -17.94 0.71 2.41
CA LEU A 136 -16.97 0.38 3.43
C LEU A 136 -17.38 0.98 4.77
N ASN A 137 -17.45 0.13 5.77
CA ASN A 137 -17.64 0.51 7.15
C ASN A 137 -16.29 0.80 7.79
N LYS A 138 -16.20 1.91 8.53
CA LYS A 138 -15.01 2.25 9.28
C LYS A 138 -15.05 1.58 10.65
N ARG A 139 -14.01 0.82 11.00
CA ARG A 139 -13.82 0.24 12.32
C ARG A 139 -12.44 0.58 12.86
N ILE A 140 -12.34 0.74 14.16
CA ILE A 140 -11.08 0.97 14.87
C ILE A 140 -10.59 -0.37 15.43
N VAL A 141 -9.32 -0.64 15.22
CA VAL A 141 -8.63 -1.84 15.70
C VAL A 141 -7.57 -1.42 16.70
N PHE A 142 -7.56 -2.09 17.86
CA PHE A 142 -6.49 -2.01 18.86
C PHE A 142 -5.61 -3.24 18.77
N LYS A 143 -4.31 -3.04 18.80
CA LYS A 143 -3.31 -4.11 18.90
C LYS A 143 -2.22 -3.69 19.86
N GLU A 144 -1.75 -4.65 20.66
CA GLU A 144 -0.58 -4.48 21.49
C GLU A 144 0.36 -5.67 21.39
N GLY A 145 1.64 -5.44 21.63
CA GLY A 145 2.62 -6.51 21.54
C GLY A 145 3.90 -6.20 22.32
N ARG A 146 4.47 -7.26 22.91
CA ARG A 146 5.78 -7.25 23.56
C ARG A 146 6.86 -7.63 22.54
N ILE A 147 7.87 -6.80 22.40
CA ILE A 147 8.93 -6.98 21.40
C ILE A 147 9.93 -8.03 21.93
N LEU A 148 9.97 -9.18 21.27
CA LEU A 148 10.90 -10.26 21.63
C LEU A 148 12.13 -10.29 20.71
N GLN A 149 11.96 -10.01 19.42
CA GLN A 149 13.02 -10.00 18.41
C GLN A 149 13.11 -8.62 17.74
N SER A 150 12.06 -8.18 17.07
CA SER A 150 11.96 -6.86 16.45
C SER A 150 10.52 -6.36 16.47
N LEU A 151 10.35 -5.03 16.42
CA LEU A 151 9.03 -4.41 16.27
C LEU A 151 8.29 -4.96 15.03
N TYR A 152 8.98 -5.04 13.89
CA TYR A 152 8.37 -5.49 12.64
C TYR A 152 7.85 -6.93 12.75
N LYS A 153 8.68 -7.85 13.28
CA LYS A 153 8.28 -9.26 13.46
C LYS A 153 7.06 -9.36 14.39
N THR A 154 7.11 -8.73 15.56
CA THR A 154 6.01 -8.75 16.53
C THR A 154 4.71 -8.18 15.94
N ALA A 155 4.80 -7.06 15.22
CA ALA A 155 3.63 -6.44 14.59
C ALA A 155 3.06 -7.31 13.45
N THR A 156 3.91 -7.98 12.68
CA THR A 156 3.47 -8.91 11.62
C THR A 156 2.78 -10.14 12.21
N ASP A 157 3.31 -10.69 13.30
CA ASP A 157 2.70 -11.83 14.03
C ASP A 157 1.31 -11.48 14.57
N LEU A 158 1.07 -10.21 14.92
CA LEU A 158 -0.24 -9.67 15.30
C LEU A 158 -1.14 -9.34 14.10
N SER A 159 -0.75 -9.73 12.88
CA SER A 159 -1.47 -9.47 11.64
C SER A 159 -1.64 -7.96 11.32
N ILE A 160 -0.75 -7.11 11.82
CA ILE A 160 -0.72 -5.69 11.45
C ILE A 160 -0.13 -5.58 10.04
N LYS A 161 -0.84 -4.88 9.15
CA LYS A 161 -0.40 -4.71 7.74
C LYS A 161 0.91 -3.91 7.66
N PRO A 162 1.82 -4.24 6.71
CA PRO A 162 3.14 -3.58 6.59
C PRO A 162 3.08 -2.05 6.47
N ASN A 163 2.08 -1.50 5.78
CA ASN A 163 1.91 -0.06 5.65
C ASN A 163 1.61 0.63 6.99
N VAL A 164 0.89 -0.02 7.90
CA VAL A 164 0.61 0.47 9.25
C VAL A 164 1.88 0.42 10.10
N ILE A 165 2.68 -0.65 9.98
CA ILE A 165 3.97 -0.79 10.69
C ILE A 165 4.94 0.32 10.25
N ILE A 166 5.01 0.60 8.95
CA ILE A 166 5.85 1.68 8.40
C ILE A 166 5.38 3.05 8.92
N GLU A 167 4.08 3.29 8.96
CA GLU A 167 3.55 4.57 9.48
C GLU A 167 3.80 4.72 10.98
N PHE A 168 3.65 3.63 11.77
CA PHE A 168 4.02 3.61 13.19
C PHE A 168 5.50 3.96 13.38
N ALA A 169 6.39 3.32 12.61
CA ALA A 169 7.81 3.63 12.64
C ALA A 169 8.09 5.09 12.23
N ARG A 170 7.32 5.64 11.29
CA ARG A 170 7.44 7.05 10.89
C ARG A 170 7.06 8.02 12.00
N ILE A 171 6.02 7.72 12.79
CA ILE A 171 5.60 8.53 13.94
C ILE A 171 6.78 8.67 14.93
N TYR A 172 7.47 7.57 15.22
CA TYR A 172 8.56 7.54 16.21
C TYR A 172 9.93 7.90 15.63
N GLY A 173 10.13 7.87 14.32
CA GLY A 173 11.42 8.06 13.66
C GLY A 173 12.09 9.41 13.90
N PHE A 174 11.39 10.37 14.54
CA PHE A 174 11.96 11.65 14.98
C PHE A 174 12.64 11.58 16.34
N GLN A 175 12.37 10.54 17.13
CA GLN A 175 12.80 10.45 18.54
C GLN A 175 13.55 9.14 18.81
N VAL A 176 13.21 8.06 18.11
CA VAL A 176 13.66 6.69 18.35
C VAL A 176 14.52 6.21 17.18
N ASP A 177 15.69 5.69 17.48
CA ASP A 177 16.47 4.87 16.54
C ASP A 177 16.06 3.41 16.72
N PHE A 178 15.24 2.91 15.79
CA PHE A 178 14.68 1.57 15.87
C PHE A 178 15.72 0.44 15.88
N GLN A 179 16.95 0.71 15.47
CA GLN A 179 18.05 -0.26 15.51
C GLN A 179 18.80 -0.28 16.84
N ARG A 180 18.77 0.83 17.60
CA ARG A 180 19.59 1.04 18.80
C ARG A 180 18.81 1.19 20.08
N ASP A 181 17.62 1.81 20.01
CA ASP A 181 16.87 2.18 21.19
C ASP A 181 15.88 1.11 21.62
N ILE A 182 15.41 0.26 20.70
CA ILE A 182 14.48 -0.83 20.99
C ILE A 182 15.22 -2.02 21.61
N ARG A 183 14.68 -2.52 22.69
CA ARG A 183 15.21 -3.69 23.41
C ARG A 183 14.19 -4.80 23.54
N LYS A 184 14.67 -6.00 23.82
CA LYS A 184 13.81 -7.13 24.21
C LYS A 184 12.97 -6.72 25.42
N ASN A 185 11.68 -7.01 25.38
CA ASN A 185 10.66 -6.70 26.37
C ASN A 185 10.12 -5.26 26.36
N ASP A 186 10.60 -4.37 25.50
CA ASP A 186 9.85 -3.18 25.16
C ASP A 186 8.50 -3.57 24.55
N SER A 187 7.51 -2.69 24.59
CA SER A 187 6.18 -3.00 24.07
C SER A 187 5.61 -1.83 23.27
N PHE A 188 4.61 -2.13 22.47
CA PHE A 188 3.88 -1.11 21.75
C PHE A 188 2.37 -1.35 21.83
N GLN A 189 1.61 -0.27 21.69
CA GLN A 189 0.16 -0.26 21.53
C GLN A 189 -0.17 0.62 20.33
N ILE A 190 -1.14 0.21 19.55
CA ILE A 190 -1.57 0.94 18.36
C ILE A 190 -3.08 0.84 18.18
N MET A 191 -3.74 1.98 17.96
CA MET A 191 -5.10 2.03 17.43
C MET A 191 -5.07 2.65 16.04
N TYR A 192 -5.71 1.99 15.10
CA TYR A 192 -5.77 2.46 13.71
C TYR A 192 -7.12 2.14 13.08
N GLU A 193 -7.47 2.93 12.08
CA GLU A 193 -8.70 2.75 11.33
C GLU A 193 -8.51 1.66 10.28
N ILE A 194 -9.53 0.83 10.09
CA ILE A 194 -9.68 -0.05 8.94
C ILE A 194 -11.00 0.24 8.24
N PHE A 195 -11.05 -0.06 6.95
CA PHE A 195 -12.25 0.04 6.13
C PHE A 195 -12.55 -1.35 5.58
N GLU A 196 -13.70 -1.89 5.98
CA GLU A 196 -14.12 -3.25 5.68
C GLU A 196 -15.54 -3.26 5.11
N ASP A 197 -15.86 -4.30 4.30
CA ASP A 197 -17.23 -4.52 3.83
C ASP A 197 -18.09 -5.20 4.91
N ASP A 198 -19.38 -5.39 4.60
CA ASP A 198 -20.34 -6.01 5.52
C ASP A 198 -19.99 -7.47 5.87
N ASN A 199 -19.09 -8.12 5.13
CA ASN A 199 -18.59 -9.45 5.40
C ASN A 199 -17.29 -9.43 6.25
N GLY A 200 -16.84 -8.27 6.72
CA GLY A 200 -15.61 -8.10 7.49
C GLY A 200 -14.31 -8.16 6.67
N LYS A 201 -14.38 -8.13 5.35
CA LYS A 201 -13.20 -8.11 4.49
C LYS A 201 -12.58 -6.72 4.47
N VAL A 202 -11.34 -6.61 4.98
CA VAL A 202 -10.60 -5.36 5.06
C VAL A 202 -10.03 -4.99 3.69
N TYR A 203 -10.49 -3.87 3.13
CA TYR A 203 -10.05 -3.30 1.86
C TYR A 203 -8.86 -2.36 2.03
N GLU A 204 -8.88 -1.49 3.04
CA GLU A 204 -7.79 -0.55 3.30
C GLU A 204 -7.65 -0.23 4.79
N THR A 205 -6.55 0.43 5.14
CA THR A 205 -6.28 0.93 6.48
C THR A 205 -6.24 2.45 6.42
N GLY A 206 -6.80 3.10 7.44
CA GLY A 206 -6.77 4.54 7.60
C GLY A 206 -5.62 5.02 8.49
N ASN A 207 -5.87 6.09 9.22
CA ASN A 207 -4.88 6.71 10.09
C ASN A 207 -4.63 5.87 11.34
N ILE A 208 -3.39 5.93 11.84
CA ILE A 208 -3.09 5.56 13.23
C ILE A 208 -3.62 6.69 14.11
N ILE A 209 -4.64 6.40 14.93
CA ILE A 209 -5.29 7.41 15.79
C ILE A 209 -4.65 7.50 17.16
N PHE A 210 -4.03 6.39 17.62
CA PHE A 210 -3.22 6.35 18.84
C PHE A 210 -2.04 5.42 18.63
N ALA A 211 -0.89 5.83 19.13
CA ALA A 211 0.32 5.01 19.15
C ALA A 211 1.01 5.18 20.50
N ASN A 212 1.43 4.09 21.12
CA ASN A 212 2.33 4.09 22.28
C ASN A 212 3.51 3.15 22.03
N LEU A 213 4.70 3.62 22.30
CA LEU A 213 5.92 2.81 22.29
C LEU A 213 6.57 2.92 23.67
N LYS A 214 6.51 1.84 24.42
CA LYS A 214 7.10 1.77 25.77
C LYS A 214 8.53 1.29 25.66
N LEU A 215 9.46 2.20 25.92
CA LEU A 215 10.90 1.94 25.88
C LEU A 215 11.48 1.99 27.30
N ARG A 216 12.11 0.91 27.74
CA ARG A 216 12.72 0.81 29.07
C ARG A 216 11.76 1.21 30.20
N GLY A 217 10.49 0.87 30.06
CA GLY A 217 9.44 1.18 31.03
C GLY A 217 8.78 2.56 30.86
N ALA A 218 9.34 3.45 30.04
CA ALA A 218 8.77 4.77 29.78
C ALA A 218 7.82 4.77 28.59
N ASP A 219 6.59 5.25 28.79
CA ASP A 219 5.59 5.39 27.75
C ASP A 219 5.84 6.61 26.87
N ASN A 220 5.74 6.41 25.56
CA ASN A 220 5.83 7.47 24.55
C ASN A 220 4.55 7.45 23.72
N SER A 221 3.49 8.07 24.24
CA SER A 221 2.16 8.08 23.63
C SER A 221 1.94 9.26 22.71
N PHE A 222 1.33 9.00 21.54
CA PHE A 222 0.94 10.00 20.55
C PHE A 222 -0.49 9.78 20.10
N TYR A 223 -1.21 10.90 19.90
CA TYR A 223 -2.62 10.95 19.51
C TYR A 223 -2.75 11.71 18.19
N TYR A 224 -3.54 11.20 17.28
CA TYR A 224 -3.79 11.85 16.01
C TYR A 224 -4.84 12.95 16.16
N PHE A 225 -4.48 14.13 15.71
CA PHE A 225 -5.37 15.30 15.65
C PHE A 225 -5.62 15.64 14.19
N ASP A 226 -6.91 15.67 13.78
CA ASP A 226 -7.36 15.79 12.39
C ASP A 226 -7.88 17.18 12.02
N LYS A 227 -7.66 18.19 12.87
CA LYS A 227 -8.10 19.56 12.61
C LYS A 227 -7.31 20.18 11.46
N LYS A 228 -8.01 20.65 10.43
CA LYS A 228 -7.43 21.28 9.24
C LYS A 228 -6.37 22.34 9.62
N GLY A 229 -5.16 22.19 9.05
CA GLY A 229 -3.99 23.05 9.33
C GLY A 229 -3.21 22.67 10.58
N SER A 230 -3.67 21.70 11.37
CA SER A 230 -2.98 21.15 12.55
C SER A 230 -2.99 19.63 12.56
N GLU A 231 -3.21 19.00 11.41
CA GLU A 231 -3.23 17.55 11.29
C GLU A 231 -1.87 16.95 11.66
N GLY A 232 -1.90 15.87 12.45
CA GLY A 232 -0.70 15.14 12.84
C GLY A 232 -0.80 14.48 14.20
N HIS A 233 0.30 13.86 14.61
CA HIS A 233 0.42 13.21 15.91
C HIS A 233 1.03 14.14 16.93
N TYR A 234 0.46 14.17 18.12
CA TYR A 234 0.86 15.02 19.23
C TYR A 234 0.98 14.20 20.52
N ASP A 235 1.93 14.55 21.37
CA ASP A 235 2.01 13.99 22.73
C ASP A 235 0.87 14.49 23.63
N GLY A 236 0.75 13.97 24.84
CA GLY A 236 -0.27 14.39 25.81
C GLY A 236 -0.24 15.88 26.15
N ASN A 237 0.88 16.57 25.93
CA ASN A 237 1.03 18.00 26.14
C ASN A 237 0.71 18.84 24.89
N GLY A 238 0.23 18.22 23.80
CA GLY A 238 -0.06 18.90 22.54
C GLY A 238 1.18 19.31 21.75
N LYS A 239 2.34 18.69 22.01
CA LYS A 239 3.56 18.89 21.22
C LYS A 239 3.58 17.93 20.05
N SER A 240 3.72 18.46 18.83
CA SER A 240 3.82 17.64 17.63
C SER A 240 5.02 16.67 17.69
N VAL A 241 4.81 15.43 17.29
CA VAL A 241 5.87 14.46 17.09
C VAL A 241 6.82 14.87 15.97
N LYS A 242 6.32 15.56 14.95
CA LYS A 242 7.13 16.08 13.85
C LYS A 242 8.08 17.14 14.38
N LYS A 243 9.36 16.87 14.32
CA LYS A 243 10.42 17.87 14.54
C LYS A 243 10.69 18.64 13.26
N ALA A 244 11.33 19.80 13.38
CA ALA A 244 11.65 20.62 12.21
C ALA A 244 12.45 19.88 11.14
N LEU A 245 13.29 18.92 11.55
CA LEU A 245 14.08 18.06 10.66
C LEU A 245 14.13 16.61 11.17
N MET A 246 14.25 15.65 10.25
CA MET A 246 14.62 14.27 10.55
C MET A 246 16.13 14.17 10.79
N LYS A 247 16.55 13.40 11.80
CA LYS A 247 17.98 13.09 12.01
C LYS A 247 18.52 12.11 10.98
N THR A 248 17.67 11.19 10.52
CA THR A 248 17.98 10.13 9.57
C THR A 248 16.93 10.13 8.45
N PRO A 249 17.22 10.77 7.29
CA PRO A 249 16.26 10.92 6.18
C PRO A 249 16.26 9.70 5.23
N ILE A 250 16.46 8.52 5.77
CA ILE A 250 16.52 7.26 5.03
C ILE A 250 16.12 6.11 5.97
N ASN A 251 15.25 5.22 5.51
CA ASN A 251 14.80 4.08 6.31
C ASN A 251 15.76 2.89 6.17
N GLY A 252 15.96 2.14 7.27
CA GLY A 252 16.74 0.91 7.27
C GLY A 252 18.25 1.07 7.03
N ALA A 253 18.76 2.30 7.03
CA ALA A 253 20.17 2.58 6.81
C ALA A 253 20.99 2.50 8.11
N ARG A 254 22.19 1.94 8.01
CA ARG A 254 23.15 1.93 9.11
C ARG A 254 24.01 3.18 9.10
N LEU A 255 24.19 3.84 10.26
CA LEU A 255 25.17 4.91 10.42
C LEU A 255 26.58 4.34 10.18
N SER A 256 27.19 4.70 9.06
CA SER A 256 28.51 4.20 8.65
C SER A 256 29.66 5.14 9.03
N SER A 257 29.38 6.47 9.06
CA SER A 257 30.38 7.45 9.50
C SER A 257 29.74 8.69 10.11
N SER A 258 30.27 9.11 11.26
CA SER A 258 29.80 10.27 11.98
C SER A 258 30.46 11.56 11.49
N PHE A 259 29.81 12.71 11.83
CA PHE A 259 30.39 14.04 11.68
C PHE A 259 31.62 14.21 12.58
N GLY A 260 32.72 14.77 12.08
CA GLY A 260 33.92 15.06 12.87
C GLY A 260 35.23 14.76 12.12
N MET A 261 36.34 14.96 12.83
CA MET A 261 37.68 14.65 12.29
C MET A 261 37.83 13.13 12.16
N ARG A 262 38.22 12.66 10.96
CA ARG A 262 38.52 11.26 10.70
C ARG A 262 39.55 11.12 9.57
N LYS A 263 40.23 9.97 9.51
CA LYS A 263 41.07 9.62 8.36
C LYS A 263 40.17 9.50 7.14
N HIS A 264 40.48 10.24 6.07
CA HIS A 264 39.67 10.23 4.86
C HIS A 264 39.87 8.90 4.12
N PRO A 265 38.80 8.15 3.77
CA PRO A 265 38.92 6.79 3.26
C PRO A 265 39.59 6.71 1.87
N ILE A 266 39.58 7.80 1.10
CA ILE A 266 40.22 7.88 -0.23
C ILE A 266 41.52 8.66 -0.16
N ASP A 267 41.53 9.84 0.48
CA ASP A 267 42.70 10.74 0.51
C ASP A 267 43.75 10.32 1.55
N GLY A 268 43.40 9.46 2.53
CA GLY A 268 44.34 8.87 3.49
C GLY A 268 44.80 9.76 4.65
N PHE A 269 44.55 11.07 4.62
CA PHE A 269 44.91 12.00 5.70
C PHE A 269 43.70 12.38 6.58
N ASN A 270 43.98 12.96 7.74
CA ASN A 270 42.93 13.42 8.65
C ASN A 270 42.18 14.62 8.06
N LYS A 271 40.87 14.45 7.89
CA LYS A 271 39.99 15.47 7.30
C LYS A 271 38.68 15.59 8.07
N MET A 272 38.19 16.80 8.13
CA MET A 272 36.89 17.08 8.75
C MET A 272 35.75 16.54 7.89
N HIS A 273 35.06 15.49 8.37
CA HIS A 273 33.83 15.00 7.80
C HIS A 273 32.67 15.91 8.22
N ARG A 274 32.15 16.68 7.25
CA ARG A 274 31.15 17.72 7.48
C ARG A 274 29.71 17.28 7.34
N GLY A 275 29.48 15.96 7.35
CA GLY A 275 28.17 15.33 7.26
C GLY A 275 28.09 14.06 8.08
N THR A 276 27.03 13.32 7.90
CA THR A 276 26.78 12.00 8.47
C THR A 276 26.53 11.03 7.33
N ASP A 277 27.23 9.90 7.31
CA ASP A 277 27.08 8.89 6.26
C ASP A 277 26.18 7.75 6.73
N PHE A 278 25.17 7.42 5.92
CA PHE A 278 24.24 6.32 6.13
C PHE A 278 24.39 5.30 5.02
N ALA A 279 24.99 4.15 5.33
CA ALA A 279 25.12 3.04 4.38
C ALA A 279 23.78 2.35 4.16
N ALA A 280 23.41 2.19 2.89
CA ALA A 280 22.20 1.49 2.46
C ALA A 280 22.39 0.98 1.01
N PRO A 281 21.64 -0.05 0.59
CA PRO A 281 21.69 -0.53 -0.80
C PRO A 281 21.42 0.57 -1.81
N SER A 282 22.10 0.51 -2.97
CA SER A 282 21.83 1.43 -4.08
C SER A 282 20.35 1.35 -4.51
N GLY A 283 19.71 2.51 -4.69
CA GLY A 283 18.28 2.59 -4.99
C GLY A 283 17.37 2.72 -3.77
N THR A 284 17.90 2.67 -2.55
CA THR A 284 17.10 2.94 -1.34
C THR A 284 16.57 4.38 -1.38
N PRO A 285 15.26 4.61 -1.10
CA PRO A 285 14.68 5.93 -1.13
C PRO A 285 15.29 6.88 -0.08
N ILE A 286 15.62 8.10 -0.51
CA ILE A 286 16.05 9.21 0.33
C ILE A 286 14.89 10.19 0.46
N MET A 287 14.60 10.63 1.70
CA MET A 287 13.50 11.54 2.01
C MET A 287 13.99 12.94 2.35
N ALA A 288 13.15 13.94 2.06
CA ALA A 288 13.37 15.30 2.58
C ALA A 288 13.27 15.28 4.10
N SER A 289 14.31 15.75 4.81
CA SER A 289 14.33 15.73 6.28
C SER A 289 13.38 16.74 6.94
N GLY A 290 12.85 17.69 6.18
CA GLY A 290 11.87 18.71 6.62
C GLY A 290 11.13 19.31 5.44
N ASP A 291 10.03 20.01 5.71
CA ASP A 291 9.35 20.83 4.71
C ASP A 291 10.32 21.90 4.19
N GLY A 292 10.30 22.21 2.90
CA GLY A 292 11.21 23.22 2.36
C GLY A 292 11.13 23.40 0.85
N ILE A 293 12.08 24.15 0.33
CA ILE A 293 12.23 24.40 -1.12
C ILE A 293 13.59 23.88 -1.56
N VAL A 294 13.59 23.12 -2.66
CA VAL A 294 14.83 22.63 -3.28
C VAL A 294 15.58 23.81 -3.89
N THR A 295 16.78 24.06 -3.38
CA THR A 295 17.66 25.16 -3.86
C THR A 295 18.77 24.67 -4.78
N ARG A 296 19.03 23.35 -4.81
CA ARG A 296 19.97 22.70 -5.71
C ARG A 296 19.51 21.28 -6.00
N ALA A 297 19.60 20.85 -7.24
CA ALA A 297 19.41 19.48 -7.69
C ALA A 297 20.28 19.29 -8.94
N LYS A 298 21.56 18.97 -8.75
CA LYS A 298 22.56 18.80 -9.82
C LYS A 298 23.82 18.11 -9.32
N TRP A 299 24.78 17.91 -10.19
CA TRP A 299 26.12 17.47 -9.80
C TRP A 299 26.84 18.47 -8.89
N CYS A 300 27.49 18.00 -7.82
CA CYS A 300 28.14 18.79 -6.76
C CYS A 300 29.62 18.42 -6.56
N GLY A 301 30.36 18.26 -7.64
CA GLY A 301 31.77 17.85 -7.58
C GLY A 301 31.98 16.55 -6.82
N GLY A 302 32.80 16.54 -5.76
CA GLY A 302 33.03 15.34 -4.95
C GLY A 302 31.78 14.74 -4.31
N GLY A 303 30.70 15.50 -4.12
CA GLY A 303 29.42 15.02 -3.61
C GLY A 303 28.57 14.26 -4.65
N GLY A 304 29.00 14.20 -5.92
CA GLY A 304 28.23 13.58 -6.99
C GLY A 304 26.88 14.24 -7.21
N ASN A 305 25.87 13.45 -7.54
CA ASN A 305 24.49 13.96 -7.61
C ASN A 305 24.01 14.38 -6.23
N CYS A 306 23.64 15.67 -6.09
CA CYS A 306 23.22 16.20 -4.80
C CYS A 306 21.95 17.05 -4.87
N ILE A 307 21.20 17.03 -3.77
CA ILE A 307 20.08 17.92 -3.51
C ILE A 307 20.40 18.78 -2.30
N LYS A 308 20.05 20.07 -2.38
CA LYS A 308 20.04 20.98 -1.24
C LYS A 308 18.65 21.54 -1.03
N ILE A 309 18.16 21.51 0.21
CA ILE A 309 16.83 22.00 0.60
C ILE A 309 17.00 23.12 1.62
N LYS A 310 16.32 24.24 1.40
CA LYS A 310 16.15 25.32 2.38
C LYS A 310 14.82 25.11 3.08
N HIS A 311 14.88 24.85 4.40
CA HIS A 311 13.69 24.60 5.23
C HIS A 311 13.11 25.90 5.79
N ASN A 312 13.97 26.78 6.27
CA ASN A 312 13.61 28.11 6.77
C ASN A 312 14.86 29.01 6.76
N SER A 313 14.81 30.16 7.46
CA SER A 313 15.96 31.08 7.59
C SER A 313 17.16 30.45 8.30
N THR A 314 16.91 29.50 9.21
CA THR A 314 17.92 28.88 10.09
C THR A 314 18.51 27.59 9.50
N TYR A 315 17.69 26.75 8.89
CA TYR A 315 18.08 25.38 8.53
C TYR A 315 18.06 25.11 7.04
N GLN A 316 19.12 24.44 6.57
CA GLN A 316 19.22 23.84 5.25
C GLN A 316 19.80 22.43 5.40
N THR A 317 19.52 21.56 4.42
CA THR A 317 20.09 20.21 4.36
C THR A 317 20.65 19.90 2.99
N VAL A 318 21.65 19.01 2.96
CA VAL A 318 22.27 18.49 1.73
C VAL A 318 22.23 16.98 1.76
N TYR A 319 21.93 16.41 0.60
CA TYR A 319 21.87 14.96 0.33
C TYR A 319 22.78 14.69 -0.86
N ALA A 320 23.83 13.91 -0.68
CA ALA A 320 24.84 13.68 -1.70
C ALA A 320 25.05 12.19 -2.00
N HIS A 321 25.89 11.91 -2.99
CA HIS A 321 26.19 10.59 -3.56
C HIS A 321 24.96 9.86 -4.13
N MET A 322 23.91 10.60 -4.52
CA MET A 322 22.66 10.03 -5.01
C MET A 322 22.85 9.33 -6.36
N LYS A 323 22.11 8.24 -6.57
CA LYS A 323 22.03 7.57 -7.88
C LYS A 323 21.31 8.47 -8.89
N ASN A 324 20.13 8.96 -8.51
CA ASN A 324 19.28 9.85 -9.29
C ASN A 324 18.29 10.58 -8.40
N PHE A 325 17.68 11.64 -8.92
CA PHE A 325 16.61 12.38 -8.26
C PHE A 325 15.28 11.71 -8.52
N ALA A 326 14.31 11.86 -7.60
CA ALA A 326 12.94 11.38 -7.81
C ALA A 326 12.23 12.23 -8.88
N ARG A 327 11.25 11.63 -9.56
CA ARG A 327 10.48 12.29 -10.62
C ARG A 327 9.86 13.59 -10.09
N GLY A 328 10.06 14.69 -10.82
CA GLY A 328 9.53 16.01 -10.51
C GLY A 328 10.38 16.82 -9.50
N ILE A 329 11.47 16.28 -8.96
CA ILE A 329 12.38 17.02 -8.06
C ILE A 329 13.37 17.85 -8.88
N LYS A 330 13.21 19.19 -8.80
CA LYS A 330 14.06 20.20 -9.43
C LYS A 330 14.14 21.44 -8.55
N VAL A 331 15.06 22.34 -8.87
CA VAL A 331 15.18 23.62 -8.16
C VAL A 331 13.85 24.39 -8.20
N GLY A 332 13.48 25.01 -7.08
CA GLY A 332 12.23 25.75 -6.89
C GLY A 332 11.06 24.88 -6.39
N VAL A 333 11.14 23.56 -6.46
CA VAL A 333 10.05 22.67 -6.01
C VAL A 333 9.93 22.70 -4.48
N ARG A 334 8.69 22.84 -3.99
CA ARG A 334 8.37 22.64 -2.56
C ARG A 334 8.26 21.15 -2.27
N VAL A 335 8.92 20.72 -1.20
CA VAL A 335 8.88 19.34 -0.71
C VAL A 335 8.35 19.31 0.71
N LYS A 336 7.68 18.19 1.06
CA LYS A 336 7.21 17.92 2.43
C LYS A 336 8.19 16.99 3.14
N GLN A 337 8.28 17.09 4.45
CA GLN A 337 9.03 16.16 5.28
C GLN A 337 8.59 14.72 5.01
N GLY A 338 9.56 13.80 4.81
CA GLY A 338 9.29 12.41 4.46
C GLY A 338 9.01 12.17 2.96
N GLN A 339 8.91 13.22 2.13
CA GLN A 339 8.76 13.05 0.69
C GLN A 339 10.04 12.48 0.08
N ILE A 340 9.91 11.47 -0.78
CA ILE A 340 11.05 10.90 -1.53
C ILE A 340 11.57 11.95 -2.49
N ILE A 341 12.87 12.27 -2.37
CA ILE A 341 13.57 13.26 -3.20
C ILE A 341 14.58 12.63 -4.16
N GLY A 342 14.96 11.38 -3.93
CA GLY A 342 15.86 10.62 -4.78
C GLY A 342 16.27 9.32 -4.14
N TYR A 343 17.36 8.74 -4.63
CA TYR A 343 17.75 7.37 -4.29
C TYR A 343 19.23 7.27 -4.00
N VAL A 344 19.61 6.40 -3.06
CA VAL A 344 20.99 6.11 -2.69
C VAL A 344 21.79 5.65 -3.91
N GLY A 345 22.99 6.18 -4.03
CA GLY A 345 23.97 5.80 -5.02
C GLY A 345 25.40 5.81 -4.45
N SER A 346 26.36 5.90 -5.34
CA SER A 346 27.79 6.01 -5.05
C SER A 346 28.45 6.98 -6.03
N THR A 347 27.77 8.07 -6.38
CA THR A 347 28.25 9.06 -7.36
C THR A 347 29.23 10.04 -6.71
N GLY A 348 30.19 10.59 -7.50
CA GLY A 348 31.23 11.46 -7.01
C GLY A 348 32.36 10.70 -6.25
N LYS A 349 32.98 11.34 -5.25
CA LYS A 349 34.01 10.71 -4.40
C LYS A 349 33.35 9.85 -3.31
N SER A 350 33.07 8.60 -3.63
CA SER A 350 32.42 7.63 -2.74
C SER A 350 33.07 6.27 -2.84
N THR A 351 33.21 5.57 -1.72
CA THR A 351 33.77 4.20 -1.64
C THR A 351 32.74 3.09 -1.75
N GLY A 352 31.44 3.44 -1.75
CA GLY A 352 30.34 2.47 -1.85
C GLY A 352 28.97 3.14 -1.62
N PRO A 353 27.88 2.40 -1.83
CA PRO A 353 26.53 2.99 -1.74
C PRO A 353 26.22 3.52 -0.33
N HIS A 354 26.00 4.82 -0.23
CA HIS A 354 25.58 5.51 1.00
C HIS A 354 24.93 6.86 0.70
N LEU A 355 24.19 7.38 1.67
CA LEU A 355 23.75 8.77 1.71
C LEU A 355 24.72 9.58 2.55
N HIS A 356 25.36 10.59 1.97
CA HIS A 356 26.02 11.65 2.74
C HIS A 356 25.02 12.77 3.05
N TYR A 357 24.73 12.98 4.33
CA TYR A 357 23.72 13.90 4.82
C TYR A 357 24.32 15.00 5.65
N GLU A 358 24.07 16.27 5.25
CA GLU A 358 24.54 17.44 6.00
C GLU A 358 23.36 18.25 6.51
N VAL A 359 23.49 18.75 7.75
CA VAL A 359 22.61 19.78 8.32
C VAL A 359 23.41 21.07 8.46
N ILE A 360 22.85 22.14 7.91
CA ILE A 360 23.42 23.48 7.96
C ILE A 360 22.50 24.34 8.82
N LYS A 361 23.03 24.89 9.91
CA LYS A 361 22.34 25.82 10.80
C LYS A 361 23.05 27.18 10.75
N ASN A 362 22.34 28.25 10.39
CA ASN A 362 22.88 29.60 10.24
C ASN A 362 24.20 29.62 9.42
N GLY A 363 24.23 28.92 8.28
CA GLY A 363 25.39 28.82 7.39
C GLY A 363 26.49 27.84 7.82
N LYS A 364 26.48 27.32 9.04
CA LYS A 364 27.49 26.38 9.56
C LYS A 364 27.00 24.94 9.52
N LYS A 365 27.82 24.00 9.00
CA LYS A 365 27.54 22.56 9.03
C LYS A 365 27.70 22.05 10.46
N ILE A 366 26.72 21.28 10.92
CA ILE A 366 26.63 20.75 12.28
C ILE A 366 26.35 19.25 12.28
N ASN A 367 26.65 18.59 13.39
CA ASN A 367 26.40 17.17 13.58
C ASN A 367 24.88 16.91 13.67
N SER A 368 24.32 16.23 12.65
CA SER A 368 22.90 15.91 12.58
C SER A 368 22.42 15.02 13.74
N GLN A 369 23.30 14.15 14.25
CA GLN A 369 22.96 13.21 15.32
C GLN A 369 22.90 13.86 16.70
N LYS A 370 23.70 14.91 16.93
CA LYS A 370 23.72 15.69 18.18
C LYS A 370 22.72 16.84 18.18
N LEU A 371 22.02 17.07 17.07
CA LEU A 371 21.10 18.21 16.95
C LEU A 371 19.88 18.04 17.85
N LYS A 372 19.75 18.93 18.82
CA LYS A 372 18.52 19.12 19.60
C LYS A 372 17.59 20.01 18.76
N LEU A 373 16.68 19.39 18.03
CA LEU A 373 15.68 20.11 17.26
C LEU A 373 14.54 20.55 18.18
N PRO A 374 14.07 21.80 18.05
CA PRO A 374 12.84 22.19 18.73
C PRO A 374 11.71 21.25 18.33
N SER A 375 10.80 20.97 19.24
CA SER A 375 9.53 20.31 18.92
C SER A 375 8.89 21.07 17.76
N GLY A 376 8.17 20.36 16.91
CA GLY A 376 7.33 20.97 15.91
C GLY A 376 6.27 21.87 16.54
N LYS A 377 5.16 22.08 15.85
CA LYS A 377 4.02 22.86 16.37
C LYS A 377 3.61 22.38 17.76
N ILE A 378 3.33 23.34 18.64
CA ILE A 378 2.64 23.10 19.91
C ILE A 378 1.21 23.62 19.71
N LEU A 379 0.23 22.80 20.07
CA LEU A 379 -1.17 23.22 20.05
C LEU A 379 -1.41 24.23 21.16
N VAL A 380 -2.04 25.35 20.83
CA VAL A 380 -2.37 26.45 21.76
C VAL A 380 -3.84 26.88 21.58
N GLY A 381 -4.40 27.54 22.59
CA GLY A 381 -5.77 28.07 22.58
C GLY A 381 -6.79 27.01 22.21
N LYS A 382 -7.78 27.36 21.40
CA LYS A 382 -8.88 26.49 20.98
C LYS A 382 -8.45 25.13 20.39
N ASN A 383 -7.32 25.09 19.68
CA ASN A 383 -6.81 23.82 19.16
C ASN A 383 -6.28 22.90 20.28
N ARG A 384 -5.74 23.48 21.37
CA ARG A 384 -5.33 22.71 22.55
C ARG A 384 -6.54 22.10 23.27
N GLU A 385 -7.61 22.86 23.45
CA GLU A 385 -8.86 22.40 24.08
C GLU A 385 -9.49 21.26 23.26
N LEU A 386 -9.65 21.46 21.94
CA LEU A 386 -10.20 20.44 21.05
C LEU A 386 -9.38 19.17 21.04
N PHE A 387 -8.06 19.30 21.08
CA PHE A 387 -7.14 18.15 21.16
C PHE A 387 -7.32 17.41 22.49
N GLU A 388 -7.48 18.11 23.61
CA GLU A 388 -7.68 17.49 24.92
C GLU A 388 -8.96 16.65 24.97
N ILE A 389 -10.06 17.20 24.44
CA ILE A 389 -11.34 16.48 24.30
C ILE A 389 -11.14 15.21 23.46
N LYS A 390 -10.43 15.32 22.33
CA LYS A 390 -10.18 14.17 21.45
C LYS A 390 -9.27 13.14 22.13
N ARG A 391 -8.23 13.57 22.82
CA ARG A 391 -7.32 12.69 23.58
C ARG A 391 -8.08 11.85 24.59
N ILE A 392 -8.92 12.52 25.42
CA ILE A 392 -9.75 11.83 26.43
C ILE A 392 -10.66 10.78 25.75
N LYS A 393 -11.34 11.14 24.65
CA LYS A 393 -12.19 10.20 23.90
C LYS A 393 -11.40 8.99 23.40
N LEU A 394 -10.17 9.19 22.92
CA LEU A 394 -9.31 8.09 22.47
C LEU A 394 -8.82 7.22 23.64
N ASP A 395 -8.54 7.81 24.80
CA ASP A 395 -8.17 7.05 26.00
C ASP A 395 -9.34 6.20 26.52
N VAL A 396 -10.56 6.70 26.51
CA VAL A 396 -11.78 5.93 26.84
C VAL A 396 -11.97 4.79 25.85
N LEU A 397 -11.97 5.09 24.55
CA LEU A 397 -12.10 4.07 23.49
C LEU A 397 -11.01 2.98 23.61
N LYS A 398 -9.76 3.37 23.90
CA LYS A 398 -8.68 2.41 24.15
C LYS A 398 -9.03 1.47 25.30
N SER A 399 -9.54 2.01 26.40
CA SER A 399 -9.92 1.21 27.59
C SER A 399 -11.06 0.24 27.25
N GLU A 400 -12.07 0.69 26.49
CA GLU A 400 -13.17 -0.16 26.04
C GLU A 400 -12.69 -1.31 25.15
N LEU A 401 -11.78 -1.02 24.21
CA LEU A 401 -11.22 -2.03 23.30
C LEU A 401 -10.33 -3.05 24.06
N ILE A 402 -9.62 -2.63 25.10
CA ILE A 402 -8.82 -3.54 25.95
C ILE A 402 -9.75 -4.47 26.74
N ILE A 403 -10.83 -3.95 27.34
CA ILE A 403 -11.81 -4.74 28.10
C ILE A 403 -12.54 -5.73 27.18
N GLY A 404 -12.89 -5.33 25.97
CA GLY A 404 -13.55 -6.21 24.99
C GLY A 404 -12.66 -7.30 24.38
N LEU A 405 -11.35 -7.26 24.63
CA LEU A 405 -10.38 -8.27 24.19
C LEU A 405 -10.12 -9.35 25.28
N ASN A 406 -10.56 -9.12 26.51
CA ASN A 406 -10.50 -10.06 27.63
C ASN A 406 -11.84 -10.80 27.78
#